data_7ba5414523d9557bce0823a2fddf288b
#
_entry.id   7ba5414523d9557bce0823a2fddf288b
#
_cell.length_a   1.000
_cell.length_b   1.000
_cell.length_c   1.000
_cell.angle_alpha   90.00
_cell.angle_beta   90.00
_cell.angle_gamma   90.00
#
_symmetry.space_group_name_H-M   'P 1'
#
loop_
_entity.id
_entity.type
_entity.pdbx_description
1 polymer ?
#
loop_
_entity_poly.entity_id
_entity_poly.type
_entity_poly.pdbx_seq_one_letter_code
_entity_poly.pdbx_strand_id
1 'polypeptide(L)'
;MIKREIIDEVIEKIEKQENRVAKRLVEIRFDNGMCLSYLSDIETIDVGDLVTVEGKLEDEVGVVKTVKKSFKTPKFDMRWVESVLDRDVAGDYFKLGEDMVSTNSTLTAEKFITMYAGLKYKDNQAVGEDEIELDLADFEDNELFDNEIVKIKGKELFKANAVAFISLKDGIGKAIVRGGDWYEIDFRCKAGRITYIACDCPYFGECKHEIAFLYKLRDFWKKFTKKTDSENFVMCRKECFNTILSSGKGKVSIDL
;
A
#
# COMPACT_ATOMS: atom_id res chain seq x y z
N MET A 1 2.18 16.97 -26.52
CA MET A 1 3.29 16.41 -25.72
C MET A 1 2.92 15.05 -25.11
N ILE A 2 1.86 14.93 -24.32
CA ILE A 2 1.43 13.69 -23.63
C ILE A 2 1.32 12.43 -24.51
N LYS A 3 0.82 12.54 -25.77
CA LYS A 3 0.71 11.37 -26.67
C LYS A 3 2.04 10.80 -27.14
N ARG A 4 3.11 11.59 -27.18
CA ARG A 4 4.42 11.14 -27.65
C ARG A 4 5.16 10.38 -26.56
N GLU A 5 5.10 10.87 -25.32
CA GLU A 5 5.68 10.21 -24.15
C GLU A 5 5.08 8.83 -23.90
N ILE A 6 3.75 8.70 -24.04
CA ILE A 6 3.08 7.38 -23.90
C ILE A 6 3.51 6.40 -25.00
N ILE A 7 3.68 6.89 -26.24
CA ILE A 7 4.13 6.03 -27.35
C ILE A 7 5.57 5.59 -27.15
N ASP A 8 6.44 6.50 -26.71
CA ASP A 8 7.85 6.18 -26.47
C ASP A 8 7.99 5.18 -25.31
N GLU A 9 7.20 5.30 -24.25
CA GLU A 9 7.14 4.36 -23.12
C GLU A 9 6.63 2.97 -23.54
N VAL A 10 5.64 2.91 -24.42
CA VAL A 10 5.12 1.64 -24.95
C VAL A 10 6.14 0.97 -25.88
N ILE A 11 6.83 1.74 -26.71
CA ILE A 11 7.89 1.21 -27.59
C ILE A 11 9.04 0.65 -26.75
N GLU A 12 9.48 1.38 -25.73
CA GLU A 12 10.55 0.92 -24.83
C GLU A 12 10.16 -0.38 -24.10
N LYS A 13 8.90 -0.51 -23.66
CA LYS A 13 8.37 -1.74 -23.06
C LYS A 13 8.37 -2.91 -24.05
N ILE A 14 7.98 -2.68 -25.31
CA ILE A 14 7.96 -3.71 -26.34
C ILE A 14 9.39 -4.17 -26.68
N GLU A 15 10.32 -3.25 -26.91
CA GLU A 15 11.73 -3.57 -27.18
C GLU A 15 12.40 -4.31 -26.02
N LYS A 16 12.05 -3.95 -24.78
CA LYS A 16 12.53 -4.64 -23.58
C LYS A 16 11.98 -6.05 -23.46
N GLN A 17 10.74 -6.30 -23.88
CA GLN A 17 10.15 -7.65 -23.91
C GLN A 17 10.78 -8.54 -24.98
N GLU A 18 11.03 -8.02 -26.19
CA GLU A 18 11.61 -8.79 -27.29
C GLU A 18 13.05 -9.25 -27.04
N ASN A 19 13.81 -8.55 -26.18
CA ASN A 19 15.21 -8.84 -25.89
C ASN A 19 15.45 -9.57 -24.56
N ARG A 20 14.39 -10.00 -23.84
CA ARG A 20 14.55 -10.71 -22.56
C ARG A 20 15.13 -12.11 -22.75
N VAL A 21 16.18 -12.41 -22.01
CA VAL A 21 16.79 -13.74 -21.97
C VAL A 21 16.46 -14.41 -20.65
N ALA A 22 15.73 -15.52 -20.72
CA ALA A 22 15.35 -16.26 -19.52
C ALA A 22 16.56 -16.87 -18.82
N LYS A 23 16.83 -16.43 -17.58
CA LYS A 23 17.93 -16.93 -16.73
C LYS A 23 17.44 -17.91 -15.67
N ARG A 24 16.15 -17.88 -15.35
CA ARG A 24 15.49 -18.72 -14.34
C ARG A 24 14.13 -19.18 -14.84
N LEU A 25 13.74 -20.38 -14.42
CA LEU A 25 12.37 -20.87 -14.45
C LEU A 25 11.88 -20.94 -13.00
N VAL A 26 10.81 -20.22 -12.71
CA VAL A 26 10.33 -19.96 -11.35
C VAL A 26 8.93 -20.52 -11.20
N GLU A 27 8.67 -21.29 -10.15
CA GLU A 27 7.32 -21.69 -9.76
C GLU A 27 6.82 -20.75 -8.66
N ILE A 28 5.66 -20.17 -8.86
CA ILE A 28 5.07 -19.15 -8.00
C ILE A 28 3.72 -19.62 -7.51
N ARG A 29 3.47 -19.50 -6.21
CA ARG A 29 2.17 -19.77 -5.58
C ARG A 29 1.47 -18.46 -5.25
N PHE A 30 0.21 -18.36 -5.65
CA PHE A 30 -0.69 -17.25 -5.35
C PHE A 30 -1.64 -17.59 -4.19
N ASP A 31 -2.29 -16.58 -3.61
CA ASP A 31 -3.17 -16.75 -2.45
C ASP A 31 -4.40 -17.62 -2.72
N ASN A 32 -4.87 -17.64 -3.98
CA ASN A 32 -5.93 -18.55 -4.43
C ASN A 32 -5.50 -20.03 -4.48
N GLY A 33 -4.26 -20.34 -4.09
CA GLY A 33 -3.68 -21.68 -4.06
C GLY A 33 -3.09 -22.16 -5.39
N MET A 34 -3.22 -21.40 -6.49
CA MET A 34 -2.61 -21.76 -7.78
C MET A 34 -1.09 -21.71 -7.71
N CYS A 35 -0.44 -22.71 -8.35
CA CYS A 35 0.99 -22.73 -8.57
C CYS A 35 1.25 -22.73 -10.07
N LEU A 36 1.93 -21.69 -10.57
CA LEU A 36 2.21 -21.49 -11.99
C LEU A 36 3.69 -21.25 -12.21
N SER A 37 4.17 -21.62 -13.42
CA SER A 37 5.57 -21.43 -13.80
C SER A 37 5.73 -20.20 -14.69
N TYR A 38 6.77 -19.41 -14.39
CA TYR A 38 7.14 -18.19 -15.10
C TYR A 38 8.60 -18.17 -15.47
N LEU A 39 8.95 -17.45 -16.52
CA LEU A 39 10.34 -17.12 -16.85
C LEU A 39 10.79 -15.91 -16.04
N SER A 40 12.09 -15.82 -15.74
CA SER A 40 12.68 -14.64 -15.12
C SER A 40 14.07 -14.36 -15.67
N ASP A 41 14.36 -13.11 -15.92
CA ASP A 41 15.69 -12.57 -16.21
C ASP A 41 16.38 -12.01 -14.95
N ILE A 42 15.67 -12.00 -13.81
CA ILE A 42 16.17 -11.51 -12.52
C ILE A 42 17.08 -12.57 -11.89
N GLU A 43 18.37 -12.27 -11.80
CA GLU A 43 19.37 -13.23 -11.29
C GLU A 43 19.28 -13.46 -9.78
N THR A 44 18.84 -12.44 -9.04
CA THR A 44 18.78 -12.42 -7.58
C THR A 44 17.52 -13.04 -6.99
N ILE A 45 16.57 -13.47 -7.86
CA ILE A 45 15.33 -14.09 -7.41
C ILE A 45 15.58 -15.38 -6.65
N ASP A 46 14.95 -15.54 -5.47
CA ASP A 46 15.13 -16.69 -4.61
C ASP A 46 13.80 -17.22 -4.05
N VAL A 47 13.85 -18.43 -3.49
CA VAL A 47 12.69 -19.06 -2.84
C VAL A 47 12.22 -18.24 -1.66
N GLY A 48 10.90 -18.00 -1.59
CA GLY A 48 10.26 -17.18 -0.59
C GLY A 48 10.16 -15.71 -0.96
N ASP A 49 10.72 -15.26 -2.09
CA ASP A 49 10.51 -13.89 -2.55
C ASP A 49 9.05 -13.65 -2.93
N LEU A 50 8.58 -12.42 -2.69
CA LEU A 50 7.32 -11.91 -3.22
C LEU A 50 7.58 -11.28 -4.58
N VAL A 51 6.72 -11.59 -5.54
CA VAL A 51 6.91 -11.18 -6.93
C VAL A 51 5.60 -10.75 -7.57
N THR A 52 5.69 -9.84 -8.54
CA THR A 52 4.64 -9.58 -9.52
C THR A 52 4.96 -10.30 -10.83
N VAL A 53 3.93 -10.58 -11.61
CA VAL A 53 4.03 -11.33 -12.85
C VAL A 53 3.22 -10.68 -13.95
N GLU A 54 3.55 -10.99 -15.19
CA GLU A 54 2.78 -10.58 -16.37
C GLU A 54 1.55 -11.47 -16.58
N GLY A 55 0.49 -10.91 -17.18
CA GLY A 55 -0.67 -11.63 -17.68
C GLY A 55 -1.86 -11.62 -16.72
N LYS A 56 -2.62 -12.73 -16.64
CA LYS A 56 -3.91 -12.76 -15.95
C LYS A 56 -3.83 -12.52 -14.43
N LEU A 57 -2.66 -12.71 -13.83
CA LEU A 57 -2.40 -12.52 -12.40
C LEU A 57 -1.49 -11.30 -12.16
N GLU A 58 -1.46 -10.35 -13.08
CA GLU A 58 -0.61 -9.15 -12.99
C GLU A 58 -0.94 -8.24 -11.80
N ASP A 59 -2.15 -8.33 -11.27
CA ASP A 59 -2.60 -7.57 -10.10
C ASP A 59 -2.36 -8.32 -8.77
N GLU A 60 -1.93 -9.59 -8.82
CA GLU A 60 -1.69 -10.41 -7.63
C GLU A 60 -0.21 -10.49 -7.31
N VAL A 61 0.09 -10.61 -6.02
CA VAL A 61 1.43 -10.92 -5.54
C VAL A 61 1.54 -12.42 -5.30
N GLY A 62 2.58 -13.02 -5.88
CA GLY A 62 2.87 -14.44 -5.69
C GLY A 62 4.12 -14.67 -4.84
N VAL A 63 4.23 -15.85 -4.25
CA VAL A 63 5.39 -16.31 -3.48
C VAL A 63 6.17 -17.32 -4.28
N VAL A 64 7.46 -17.08 -4.49
CA VAL A 64 8.38 -18.00 -5.17
C VAL A 64 8.52 -19.29 -4.37
N LYS A 65 8.23 -20.44 -4.99
CA LYS A 65 8.34 -21.79 -4.38
C LYS A 65 9.58 -22.54 -4.83
N THR A 66 9.91 -22.42 -6.10
CA THR A 66 11.13 -23.04 -6.64
C THR A 66 11.80 -22.14 -7.65
N VAL A 67 13.12 -22.19 -7.73
CA VAL A 67 13.94 -21.48 -8.70
C VAL A 67 14.86 -22.48 -9.39
N LYS A 68 14.70 -22.66 -10.71
CA LYS A 68 15.56 -23.52 -11.55
C LYS A 68 16.50 -22.66 -12.39
N LYS A 69 17.80 -22.82 -12.13
CA LYS A 69 18.89 -22.12 -12.88
C LYS A 69 19.21 -22.77 -14.23
N SER A 70 18.91 -24.06 -14.36
CA SER A 70 19.11 -24.83 -15.59
C SER A 70 17.79 -25.48 -15.97
N PHE A 71 17.29 -25.18 -17.15
CA PHE A 71 16.04 -25.70 -17.69
C PHE A 71 16.09 -25.70 -19.22
N LYS A 72 15.27 -26.55 -19.85
CA LYS A 72 15.08 -26.52 -21.29
C LYS A 72 14.12 -25.38 -21.62
N THR A 73 14.46 -24.60 -22.64
CA THR A 73 13.57 -23.56 -23.16
C THR A 73 12.19 -24.14 -23.44
N PRO A 74 11.13 -23.62 -22.86
CA PRO A 74 9.77 -24.08 -23.13
C PRO A 74 9.43 -23.94 -24.62
N LYS A 75 8.66 -24.90 -25.14
CA LYS A 75 8.18 -24.86 -26.52
C LYS A 75 6.95 -24.00 -26.75
N PHE A 76 6.42 -23.46 -25.67
CA PHE A 76 5.23 -22.59 -25.65
C PHE A 76 5.58 -21.25 -25.01
N ASP A 77 4.81 -20.25 -25.35
CA ASP A 77 4.98 -18.90 -24.80
C ASP A 77 4.65 -18.91 -23.30
N MET A 78 5.62 -18.49 -22.48
CA MET A 78 5.48 -18.38 -21.03
C MET A 78 5.54 -16.90 -20.63
N ARG A 79 4.75 -16.56 -19.62
CA ARG A 79 4.79 -15.24 -19.01
C ARG A 79 6.01 -15.09 -18.09
N TRP A 80 6.31 -13.84 -17.75
CA TRP A 80 7.51 -13.49 -17.03
C TRP A 80 7.20 -13.00 -15.62
N VAL A 81 8.18 -13.16 -14.73
CA VAL A 81 8.24 -12.37 -13.50
C VAL A 81 8.55 -10.93 -13.88
N GLU A 82 7.73 -10.01 -13.41
CA GLU A 82 7.88 -8.58 -13.69
C GLU A 82 8.87 -7.93 -12.70
N SER A 83 8.67 -8.18 -11.40
CA SER A 83 9.54 -7.64 -10.36
C SER A 83 9.62 -8.54 -9.12
N VAL A 84 10.69 -8.37 -8.36
CA VAL A 84 10.82 -8.86 -6.98
C VAL A 84 10.52 -7.69 -6.05
N LEU A 85 9.59 -7.89 -5.10
CA LEU A 85 9.13 -6.84 -4.22
C LEU A 85 10.08 -6.61 -3.04
N ASP A 86 10.26 -5.35 -2.67
CA ASP A 86 11.01 -4.99 -1.47
C ASP A 86 10.23 -5.34 -0.20
N ARG A 87 10.82 -6.16 0.66
CA ARG A 87 10.26 -6.60 1.94
C ARG A 87 11.01 -6.04 3.15
N ASP A 88 11.94 -5.14 2.94
CA ASP A 88 12.72 -4.57 4.04
C ASP A 88 11.87 -3.57 4.83
N VAL A 89 11.45 -4.00 6.02
CA VAL A 89 10.75 -3.15 7.00
C VAL A 89 11.67 -3.00 8.21
N ALA A 90 12.06 -1.76 8.49
CA ALA A 90 12.90 -1.41 9.62
C ALA A 90 12.27 -0.25 10.39
N GLY A 91 12.66 -0.11 11.66
CA GLY A 91 12.23 0.98 12.52
C GLY A 91 11.99 0.55 13.96
N ASP A 92 11.86 1.55 14.82
CA ASP A 92 11.56 1.37 16.24
C ASP A 92 10.07 1.62 16.44
N TYR A 93 9.37 0.57 16.87
CA TYR A 93 7.93 0.61 17.03
C TYR A 93 7.53 0.56 18.49
N PHE A 94 6.47 1.25 18.82
CA PHE A 94 5.81 1.19 20.12
C PHE A 94 4.31 1.01 19.96
N LYS A 95 3.68 0.44 20.99
CA LYS A 95 2.23 0.24 20.99
C LYS A 95 1.50 1.52 21.38
N LEU A 96 0.45 1.89 20.62
CA LEU A 96 -0.47 2.99 20.93
C LEU A 96 -1.92 2.52 20.72
N GLY A 97 -2.55 2.03 21.78
CA GLY A 97 -3.86 1.38 21.68
C GLY A 97 -3.77 0.04 20.94
N GLU A 98 -4.51 -0.09 19.87
CA GLU A 98 -4.52 -1.29 18.99
C GLU A 98 -3.54 -1.18 17.82
N ASP A 99 -2.74 -0.12 17.79
CA ASP A 99 -1.86 0.17 16.67
C ASP A 99 -0.38 0.05 17.08
N MET A 100 0.46 -0.29 16.12
CA MET A 100 1.92 -0.21 16.19
C MET A 100 2.37 1.06 15.48
N VAL A 101 3.20 1.84 16.13
CA VAL A 101 3.58 3.19 15.68
C VAL A 101 5.09 3.35 15.68
N SER A 102 5.62 4.01 14.66
CA SER A 102 7.03 4.36 14.55
C SER A 102 7.20 5.75 13.96
N THR A 103 8.23 6.47 14.37
CA THR A 103 8.64 7.77 13.80
C THR A 103 9.79 7.65 12.80
N ASN A 104 10.37 6.46 12.66
CA ASN A 104 11.54 6.18 11.79
C ASN A 104 11.34 4.93 10.92
N SER A 105 10.10 4.50 10.72
CA SER A 105 9.77 3.31 9.93
C SER A 105 10.10 3.46 8.45
N THR A 106 10.52 2.35 7.82
CA THR A 106 10.63 2.20 6.36
C THR A 106 9.40 1.54 5.74
N LEU A 107 8.35 1.24 6.53
CA LEU A 107 7.09 0.71 6.02
C LEU A 107 6.33 1.81 5.25
N THR A 108 6.04 1.55 3.98
CA THR A 108 5.26 2.42 3.10
C THR A 108 3.89 1.83 2.81
N ALA A 109 2.98 2.62 2.21
CA ALA A 109 1.68 2.13 1.74
C ALA A 109 1.85 1.00 0.71
N GLU A 110 2.81 1.13 -0.21
CA GLU A 110 3.17 0.09 -1.16
C GLU A 110 3.55 -1.23 -0.49
N LYS A 111 4.49 -1.19 0.47
CA LYS A 111 4.89 -2.37 1.24
C LYS A 111 3.73 -2.96 2.02
N PHE A 112 2.86 -2.12 2.58
CA PHE A 112 1.67 -2.57 3.28
C PHE A 112 0.73 -3.35 2.34
N ILE A 113 0.38 -2.79 1.19
CA ILE A 113 -0.52 -3.43 0.22
C ILE A 113 0.08 -4.74 -0.30
N THR A 114 1.35 -4.74 -0.69
CA THR A 114 1.99 -5.93 -1.26
C THR A 114 2.21 -7.05 -0.24
N MET A 115 2.64 -6.71 0.97
CA MET A 115 2.99 -7.71 2.00
C MET A 115 1.79 -8.20 2.81
N TYR A 116 0.78 -7.34 3.01
CA TYR A 116 -0.40 -7.68 3.81
C TYR A 116 -1.60 -8.05 2.96
N ALA A 117 -1.94 -7.26 1.95
CA ALA A 117 -3.10 -7.52 1.09
C ALA A 117 -2.81 -8.50 -0.05
N GLY A 118 -1.54 -8.79 -0.34
CA GLY A 118 -1.14 -9.70 -1.43
C GLY A 118 -1.44 -9.14 -2.83
N LEU A 119 -1.59 -7.81 -2.95
CA LEU A 119 -1.94 -7.13 -4.19
C LEU A 119 -0.76 -6.34 -4.74
N LYS A 120 -0.66 -6.25 -6.07
CA LYS A 120 0.26 -5.31 -6.72
C LYS A 120 -0.16 -3.89 -6.37
N TYR A 121 0.78 -3.12 -5.85
CA TYR A 121 0.53 -1.72 -5.59
C TYR A 121 0.37 -0.95 -6.90
N LYS A 122 -0.69 -0.15 -6.98
CA LYS A 122 -0.94 0.78 -8.08
C LYS A 122 -0.90 2.18 -7.48
N ASP A 123 0.06 2.98 -7.92
CA ASP A 123 0.10 4.40 -7.54
C ASP A 123 -1.01 5.14 -8.32
N ASN A 124 -2.24 4.95 -7.87
CA ASN A 124 -3.38 5.67 -8.40
C ASN A 124 -3.33 7.07 -7.79
N GLN A 125 -3.06 8.09 -8.61
CA GLN A 125 -3.20 9.46 -8.14
C GLN A 125 -4.67 9.70 -7.82
N ALA A 126 -4.99 9.74 -6.54
CA ALA A 126 -6.31 10.12 -6.08
C ALA A 126 -6.56 11.58 -6.50
N VAL A 127 -7.70 11.82 -7.17
CA VAL A 127 -8.10 13.17 -7.59
C VAL A 127 -9.01 13.72 -6.50
N GLY A 128 -8.51 14.67 -5.74
CA GLY A 128 -9.25 15.39 -4.72
C GLY A 128 -9.36 16.87 -5.03
N GLU A 129 -10.15 17.57 -4.24
CA GLU A 129 -10.19 19.03 -4.30
C GLU A 129 -8.91 19.60 -3.71
N ASP A 130 -8.26 20.52 -4.43
CA ASP A 130 -7.10 21.24 -3.94
C ASP A 130 -7.53 22.29 -2.89
N GLU A 131 -6.71 22.43 -1.84
CA GLU A 131 -6.82 23.49 -0.84
C GLU A 131 -8.11 23.47 0.01
N ILE A 132 -8.33 22.39 0.75
CA ILE A 132 -9.29 22.39 1.85
C ILE A 132 -8.62 22.93 3.12
N GLU A 133 -9.40 23.53 4.02
CA GLU A 133 -8.99 23.80 5.40
C GLU A 133 -9.88 23.02 6.37
N LEU A 134 -9.32 21.99 6.96
CA LEU A 134 -10.05 21.11 7.87
C LEU A 134 -9.25 20.91 9.16
N ASP A 135 -9.76 21.37 10.28
CA ASP A 135 -9.21 21.02 11.60
C ASP A 135 -9.67 19.62 12.01
N LEU A 136 -8.73 18.75 12.38
CA LEU A 136 -9.05 17.40 12.86
C LEU A 136 -9.92 17.40 14.13
N ALA A 137 -9.89 18.46 14.93
CA ALA A 137 -10.73 18.54 16.13
C ALA A 137 -12.22 18.67 15.78
N ASP A 138 -12.53 19.44 14.77
CA ASP A 138 -13.89 19.91 14.44
C ASP A 138 -14.37 19.44 13.05
N PHE A 139 -13.73 18.43 12.45
CA PHE A 139 -14.05 18.02 11.09
C PHE A 139 -15.50 17.53 10.89
N GLU A 140 -16.17 17.08 11.96
CA GLU A 140 -17.56 16.61 11.90
C GLU A 140 -18.56 17.74 11.58
N ASP A 141 -18.20 18.98 11.94
CA ASP A 141 -19.01 20.18 11.73
C ASP A 141 -18.63 20.91 10.42
N ASN A 142 -17.68 20.37 9.63
CA ASN A 142 -17.25 20.99 8.41
C ASN A 142 -18.23 20.70 7.27
N GLU A 143 -18.59 21.75 6.50
CA GLU A 143 -19.52 21.69 5.37
C GLU A 143 -19.08 20.75 4.24
N LEU A 144 -17.78 20.40 4.18
CA LEU A 144 -17.26 19.42 3.22
C LEU A 144 -17.84 18.01 3.40
N PHE A 145 -18.48 17.73 4.54
CA PHE A 145 -19.05 16.42 4.86
C PHE A 145 -20.50 16.58 5.33
N ASP A 146 -21.37 17.07 4.46
CA ASP A 146 -22.78 17.34 4.80
C ASP A 146 -23.68 16.12 4.66
N ASN A 147 -23.25 15.09 3.94
CA ASN A 147 -24.05 13.91 3.72
C ASN A 147 -24.09 12.98 4.94
N GLU A 148 -25.16 13.07 5.72
CA GLU A 148 -25.35 12.29 6.94
C GLU A 148 -25.25 10.76 6.72
N ILE A 149 -25.67 10.25 5.55
CA ILE A 149 -25.57 8.81 5.24
C ILE A 149 -24.09 8.41 5.08
N VAL A 150 -23.30 9.24 4.44
CA VAL A 150 -21.86 9.01 4.27
C VAL A 150 -21.14 9.12 5.59
N LYS A 151 -21.49 10.10 6.43
CA LYS A 151 -20.95 10.23 7.81
C LYS A 151 -21.23 8.96 8.63
N ILE A 152 -22.48 8.47 8.63
CA ILE A 152 -22.86 7.25 9.36
C ILE A 152 -22.02 6.06 8.88
N LYS A 153 -21.94 5.82 7.55
CA LYS A 153 -21.16 4.72 6.98
C LYS A 153 -19.66 4.85 7.27
N GLY A 154 -19.11 6.07 7.24
CA GLY A 154 -17.72 6.31 7.60
C GLY A 154 -17.44 6.01 9.08
N LYS A 155 -18.36 6.42 9.96
CA LYS A 155 -18.29 6.11 11.40
C LYS A 155 -18.40 4.61 11.70
N GLU A 156 -19.20 3.88 10.93
CA GLU A 156 -19.29 2.41 10.99
C GLU A 156 -17.97 1.75 10.57
N LEU A 157 -17.35 2.18 9.47
CA LEU A 157 -16.03 1.72 9.04
C LEU A 157 -14.96 2.01 10.10
N PHE A 158 -14.96 3.20 10.69
CA PHE A 158 -14.05 3.54 11.79
C PHE A 158 -14.23 2.59 12.98
N LYS A 159 -15.48 2.35 13.43
CA LYS A 159 -15.80 1.43 14.52
C LYS A 159 -15.40 -0.01 14.21
N ALA A 160 -15.51 -0.41 12.94
CA ALA A 160 -15.04 -1.71 12.44
C ALA A 160 -13.51 -1.79 12.32
N ASN A 161 -12.79 -0.73 12.71
CA ASN A 161 -11.33 -0.63 12.62
C ASN A 161 -10.81 -0.84 11.18
N ALA A 162 -11.52 -0.30 10.20
CA ALA A 162 -11.24 -0.48 8.77
C ALA A 162 -9.97 0.24 8.29
N VAL A 163 -9.53 1.30 9.00
CA VAL A 163 -8.27 2.00 8.68
C VAL A 163 -7.10 1.18 9.19
N ALA A 164 -6.37 0.57 8.28
CA ALA A 164 -5.35 -0.43 8.60
C ALA A 164 -3.92 0.13 8.67
N PHE A 165 -3.67 1.22 7.95
CA PHE A 165 -2.36 1.86 7.84
C PHE A 165 -2.52 3.37 7.65
N ILE A 166 -1.64 4.15 8.25
CA ILE A 166 -1.48 5.59 8.01
C ILE A 166 0.02 5.91 8.07
N SER A 167 0.51 6.65 7.12
CA SER A 167 1.85 7.26 7.17
C SER A 167 1.74 8.77 6.95
N LEU A 168 2.57 9.52 7.67
CA LEU A 168 2.73 10.96 7.47
C LEU A 168 4.22 11.28 7.55
N LYS A 169 4.73 11.95 6.52
CA LYS A 169 6.12 12.41 6.47
C LYS A 169 6.18 13.77 5.80
N ASP A 170 6.76 14.74 6.49
CA ASP A 170 6.96 16.11 6.00
C ASP A 170 5.66 16.77 5.49
N GLY A 171 4.54 16.47 6.17
CA GLY A 171 3.22 16.99 5.85
C GLY A 171 2.47 16.26 4.74
N ILE A 172 3.06 15.25 4.10
CA ILE A 172 2.44 14.43 3.06
C ILE A 172 2.17 13.04 3.64
N GLY A 173 0.96 12.54 3.47
CA GLY A 173 0.55 11.27 4.03
C GLY A 173 -0.24 10.39 3.09
N LYS A 174 -0.24 9.09 3.41
CA LYS A 174 -1.06 8.06 2.78
C LYS A 174 -1.75 7.22 3.84
N ALA A 175 -2.98 6.82 3.59
CA ALA A 175 -3.69 5.87 4.44
C ALA A 175 -4.32 4.76 3.62
N ILE A 176 -4.44 3.57 4.21
CA ILE A 176 -5.09 2.41 3.59
C ILE A 176 -6.31 2.02 4.42
N VAL A 177 -7.45 1.99 3.75
CA VAL A 177 -8.75 1.71 4.35
C VAL A 177 -9.38 0.48 3.71
N ARG A 178 -9.85 -0.47 4.52
CA ARG A 178 -10.60 -1.63 4.07
C ARG A 178 -12.09 -1.29 3.97
N GLY A 179 -12.60 -1.21 2.72
CA GLY A 179 -14.03 -1.13 2.44
C GLY A 179 -14.56 -2.46 1.89
N GLY A 180 -15.23 -2.43 0.73
CA GLY A 180 -15.48 -3.62 -0.08
C GLY A 180 -14.19 -4.15 -0.70
N ASP A 181 -13.25 -3.24 -0.91
CA ASP A 181 -11.89 -3.47 -1.39
C ASP A 181 -10.89 -2.70 -0.53
N TRP A 182 -9.61 -2.68 -0.90
CA TRP A 182 -8.59 -1.81 -0.32
C TRP A 182 -8.56 -0.48 -1.06
N TYR A 183 -8.64 0.62 -0.31
CA TYR A 183 -8.63 1.97 -0.84
C TYR A 183 -7.48 2.77 -0.25
N GLU A 184 -6.80 3.52 -1.10
CA GLU A 184 -5.76 4.45 -0.70
C GLU A 184 -6.33 5.86 -0.55
N ILE A 185 -5.87 6.55 0.49
CA ILE A 185 -6.18 7.96 0.72
C ILE A 185 -4.86 8.72 0.72
N ASP A 186 -4.75 9.68 -0.18
CA ASP A 186 -3.71 10.70 -0.17
C ASP A 186 -4.17 11.88 0.67
N PHE A 187 -3.30 12.42 1.53
CA PHE A 187 -3.64 13.57 2.34
C PHE A 187 -2.43 14.46 2.64
N ARG A 188 -2.70 15.72 2.96
CA ARG A 188 -1.69 16.64 3.51
C ARG A 188 -2.15 17.09 4.89
N CYS A 189 -1.27 16.98 5.87
CA CYS A 189 -1.56 17.33 7.26
C CYS A 189 -0.37 18.02 7.91
N LYS A 190 -0.63 19.16 8.55
CA LYS A 190 0.38 19.87 9.35
C LYS A 190 -0.27 20.41 10.61
N ALA A 191 0.34 20.13 11.77
CA ALA A 191 -0.14 20.57 13.07
C ALA A 191 -1.63 20.24 13.32
N GLY A 192 -2.12 19.09 12.84
CA GLY A 192 -3.52 18.68 12.97
C GLY A 192 -4.49 19.33 11.98
N ARG A 193 -4.01 20.10 11.02
CA ARG A 193 -4.81 20.64 9.91
C ARG A 193 -4.62 19.83 8.64
N ILE A 194 -5.72 19.41 8.05
CA ILE A 194 -5.76 18.78 6.73
C ILE A 194 -5.96 19.86 5.68
N THR A 195 -5.06 19.91 4.70
CA THR A 195 -5.14 20.85 3.57
C THR A 195 -5.40 20.18 2.23
N TYR A 196 -5.40 18.84 2.23
CA TYR A 196 -5.75 18.02 1.07
C TYR A 196 -6.18 16.64 1.56
N ILE A 197 -7.19 16.07 0.94
CA ILE A 197 -7.62 14.68 1.14
C ILE A 197 -8.26 14.16 -0.15
N ALA A 198 -7.90 12.96 -0.57
CA ALA A 198 -8.49 12.30 -1.72
C ALA A 198 -8.43 10.78 -1.56
N CYS A 199 -9.52 10.10 -1.91
CA CYS A 199 -9.63 8.65 -1.90
C CYS A 199 -9.69 8.11 -3.33
N ASP A 200 -9.00 7.01 -3.63
CA ASP A 200 -9.02 6.34 -4.93
C ASP A 200 -10.28 5.49 -5.19
N CYS A 201 -11.26 5.53 -4.28
CA CYS A 201 -12.52 4.80 -4.48
C CYS A 201 -13.33 5.38 -5.65
N PRO A 202 -14.21 4.57 -6.28
CA PRO A 202 -14.95 4.99 -7.47
C PRO A 202 -16.06 6.03 -7.21
N TYR A 203 -16.19 6.54 -5.99
CA TYR A 203 -17.17 7.57 -5.66
C TYR A 203 -16.58 8.97 -5.87
N PHE A 204 -17.30 9.82 -6.58
CA PHE A 204 -17.00 11.24 -6.71
C PHE A 204 -17.71 12.02 -5.60
N GLY A 205 -16.99 12.92 -4.92
CA GLY A 205 -17.48 13.71 -3.80
C GLY A 205 -17.27 13.02 -2.44
N GLU A 206 -18.14 13.32 -1.48
CA GLU A 206 -17.98 12.84 -0.10
C GLU A 206 -17.82 11.31 -0.01
N CYS A 207 -16.75 10.87 0.63
CA CYS A 207 -16.35 9.47 0.68
C CYS A 207 -16.38 8.92 2.13
N LYS A 208 -17.07 7.81 2.33
CA LYS A 208 -17.10 7.12 3.63
C LYS A 208 -15.71 6.68 4.13
N HIS A 209 -14.76 6.43 3.22
CA HIS A 209 -13.40 6.02 3.57
C HIS A 209 -12.61 7.20 4.13
N GLU A 210 -12.76 8.39 3.55
CA GLU A 210 -12.18 9.63 4.05
C GLU A 210 -12.72 9.97 5.44
N ILE A 211 -14.03 9.84 5.64
CA ILE A 211 -14.66 10.03 6.96
C ILE A 211 -14.09 9.03 7.99
N ALA A 212 -13.98 7.76 7.63
CA ALA A 212 -13.40 6.75 8.53
C ALA A 212 -11.94 7.06 8.88
N PHE A 213 -11.15 7.50 7.88
CA PHE A 213 -9.78 7.94 8.06
C PHE A 213 -9.67 9.15 8.99
N LEU A 214 -10.51 10.18 8.80
CA LEU A 214 -10.50 11.38 9.64
C LEU A 214 -10.82 11.06 11.12
N TYR A 215 -11.81 10.20 11.39
CA TYR A 215 -12.07 9.70 12.76
C TYR A 215 -10.84 8.99 13.33
N LYS A 216 -10.20 8.10 12.56
CA LYS A 216 -9.02 7.35 13.00
C LYS A 216 -7.84 8.29 13.24
N LEU A 217 -7.56 9.20 12.30
CA LEU A 217 -6.44 10.13 12.40
C LEU A 217 -6.63 11.07 13.60
N ARG A 218 -7.85 11.60 13.84
CA ARG A 218 -8.16 12.43 15.01
C ARG A 218 -7.89 11.71 16.33
N ASP A 219 -8.41 10.50 16.48
CA ASP A 219 -8.23 9.72 17.71
C ASP A 219 -6.77 9.32 17.93
N PHE A 220 -6.08 8.97 16.84
CA PHE A 220 -4.65 8.69 16.85
C PHE A 220 -3.85 9.94 17.22
N TRP A 221 -4.08 11.07 16.56
CA TRP A 221 -3.35 12.31 16.74
C TRP A 221 -3.40 12.80 18.20
N LYS A 222 -4.58 12.76 18.82
CA LYS A 222 -4.76 13.11 20.23
C LYS A 222 -3.90 12.28 21.19
N LYS A 223 -3.61 11.03 20.87
CA LYS A 223 -2.77 10.13 21.69
C LYS A 223 -1.29 10.27 21.33
N PHE A 224 -0.99 10.39 20.05
CA PHE A 224 0.34 10.46 19.52
C PHE A 224 1.08 11.72 19.96
N THR A 225 0.46 12.90 19.84
CA THR A 225 1.04 14.19 20.25
C THR A 225 1.29 14.32 21.75
N LYS A 226 0.66 13.48 22.57
CA LYS A 226 0.98 13.36 24.01
C LYS A 226 2.23 12.54 24.29
N LYS A 227 2.67 11.72 23.35
CA LYS A 227 3.78 10.77 23.50
C LYS A 227 5.06 11.24 22.80
N THR A 228 4.95 12.09 21.78
CA THR A 228 6.07 12.57 20.97
C THR A 228 5.79 13.95 20.37
N ASP A 229 6.83 14.73 20.18
CA ASP A 229 6.79 16.02 19.47
C ASP A 229 6.96 15.86 17.94
N SER A 230 7.14 14.63 17.45
CA SER A 230 7.25 14.36 16.03
C SER A 230 5.91 14.48 15.32
N GLU A 231 5.88 15.13 14.17
CA GLU A 231 4.74 15.09 13.25
C GLU A 231 4.85 13.94 12.23
N ASN A 232 6.04 13.33 12.11
CA ASN A 232 6.29 12.21 11.20
C ASN A 232 6.00 10.89 11.89
N PHE A 233 5.21 10.03 11.27
CA PHE A 233 4.88 8.71 11.82
C PHE A 233 4.44 7.72 10.76
N VAL A 234 4.54 6.45 11.12
CA VAL A 234 3.83 5.33 10.48
C VAL A 234 3.01 4.65 11.56
N MET A 235 1.72 4.49 11.31
CA MET A 235 0.80 3.72 12.13
C MET A 235 0.31 2.51 11.33
N CYS A 236 0.38 1.34 11.93
CA CYS A 236 -0.16 0.11 11.35
C CYS A 236 -0.94 -0.65 12.42
N ARG A 237 -2.12 -1.17 12.09
CA ARG A 237 -2.86 -2.05 13.01
C ARG A 237 -1.98 -3.23 13.41
N LYS A 238 -1.99 -3.57 14.71
CA LYS A 238 -1.12 -4.62 15.27
C LYS A 238 -1.22 -5.95 14.54
N GLU A 239 -2.41 -6.39 14.19
CA GLU A 239 -2.62 -7.66 13.46
C GLU A 239 -2.01 -7.63 12.04
N CYS A 240 -2.15 -6.49 11.32
CA CYS A 240 -1.54 -6.29 10.02
C CYS A 240 -0.01 -6.26 10.15
N PHE A 241 0.48 -5.53 11.14
CA PHE A 241 1.90 -5.42 11.43
C PHE A 241 2.56 -6.78 11.72
N ASN A 242 1.93 -7.63 12.51
CA ASN A 242 2.44 -8.97 12.78
C ASN A 242 2.56 -9.82 11.49
N THR A 243 1.60 -9.72 10.59
CA THR A 243 1.65 -10.39 9.28
C THR A 243 2.81 -9.86 8.44
N ILE A 244 2.99 -8.54 8.38
CA ILE A 244 4.09 -7.89 7.68
C ILE A 244 5.44 -8.34 8.25
N LEU A 245 5.60 -8.36 9.57
CA LEU A 245 6.83 -8.83 10.21
C LEU A 245 7.15 -10.29 9.90
N SER A 246 6.14 -11.16 9.82
CA SER A 246 6.35 -12.58 9.50
C SER A 246 6.87 -12.81 8.08
N SER A 247 6.59 -11.91 7.17
CA SER A 247 7.02 -11.95 5.76
C SER A 247 8.18 -11.00 5.45
N GLY A 248 8.46 -10.04 6.33
CA GLY A 248 9.52 -9.02 6.17
C GLY A 248 10.94 -9.55 6.37
N LYS A 249 11.91 -8.81 5.88
CA LYS A 249 13.36 -9.12 5.99
C LYS A 249 14.14 -8.10 6.83
N GLY A 250 13.55 -7.01 7.25
CA GLY A 250 14.24 -5.89 7.92
C GLY A 250 14.48 -6.11 9.43
N LYS A 251 15.06 -5.10 10.05
CA LYS A 251 15.30 -5.06 11.51
C LYS A 251 14.28 -4.15 12.18
N VAL A 252 13.43 -4.74 12.99
CA VAL A 252 12.41 -4.03 13.77
C VAL A 252 12.72 -4.20 15.25
N SER A 253 12.72 -3.11 16.01
CA SER A 253 12.65 -3.13 17.47
C SER A 253 11.22 -2.80 17.93
N ILE A 254 10.77 -3.41 19.02
CA ILE A 254 9.43 -3.20 19.56
C ILE A 254 9.57 -2.87 21.04
N ASP A 255 9.11 -1.69 21.41
CA ASP A 255 8.91 -1.26 22.79
C ASP A 255 7.44 -1.54 23.19
N LEU A 256 7.25 -2.44 24.17
CA LEU A 256 5.95 -3.00 24.57
C LEU A 256 5.32 -2.20 25.74
#